data_b290c0e049e1d9522824e1b8a1510db1
#
_entry.id   b290c0e049e1d9522824e1b8a1510db1
#
_cell.length_a   1.000
_cell.length_b   1.000
_cell.length_c   1.000
_cell.angle_alpha   90.00
_cell.angle_beta   90.00
_cell.angle_gamma   90.00
#
_symmetry.space_group_name_H-M   'P 1'
#
loop_
_entity.id
_entity.type
_entity.pdbx_description
1 polymer ?
#
loop_
_entity_poly.entity_id
_entity_poly.type
_entity_poly.pdbx_seq_one_letter_code
_entity_poly.pdbx_strand_id
1 'polypeptide(L)'
;MYVNQKLDVWSNFYWERVSRNIGPITYQEQETIRTSRVAVLGVGGLGGPLAENLVRAGCQNLIICDFDVFDESNLNRQNCTIEDIGKRKIDVMENFLRKIDPEVNIKKYFKISEGNINSVLKGVKVVALTLDDPATSIFIARECRKRMIPMIESWGVPFLFTWWFTPNSVDYENCYGLDTYHYNYSELANMKKEVNFAVYQALLPKVFRMPGVREKYDREPGAFEMMMSGEIGARSFAPYVRITSDFLSVDVIFSGILKLKPMNLAPNLKGFDYIQMKVHDSVLIN
;
A
#
# COMPACT_ATOMS: atom_id res chain seq x y z
N MET A 1 -26.45 5.95 -25.16
CA MET A 1 -26.47 4.98 -24.05
C MET A 1 -27.07 5.73 -22.86
N TYR A 2 -28.13 5.23 -22.26
CA TYR A 2 -28.73 5.89 -21.09
C TYR A 2 -27.82 5.73 -19.87
N VAL A 3 -27.49 6.83 -19.22
CA VAL A 3 -26.55 6.93 -18.10
C VAL A 3 -26.99 6.17 -16.83
N ASN A 4 -27.96 5.30 -16.89
CA ASN A 4 -28.47 4.58 -15.71
C ASN A 4 -28.84 3.12 -16.04
N GLN A 5 -28.04 2.45 -16.87
CA GLN A 5 -28.29 1.08 -17.26
C GLN A 5 -27.05 0.21 -17.02
N LYS A 6 -27.18 -0.84 -16.22
CA LYS A 6 -26.09 -1.76 -15.94
C LYS A 6 -25.60 -2.51 -17.18
N LEU A 7 -24.34 -2.92 -17.20
CA LEU A 7 -23.84 -3.87 -18.19
C LEU A 7 -24.39 -5.27 -17.90
N ASP A 8 -24.66 -6.06 -18.96
CA ASP A 8 -25.21 -7.42 -18.84
C ASP A 8 -24.34 -8.36 -18.01
N VAL A 9 -23.01 -8.14 -18.00
CA VAL A 9 -22.05 -8.93 -17.24
C VAL A 9 -22.00 -8.58 -15.73
N TRP A 10 -22.73 -7.56 -15.30
CA TRP A 10 -22.78 -7.13 -13.90
C TRP A 10 -24.02 -7.75 -13.22
N SER A 11 -23.85 -8.23 -12.00
CA SER A 11 -24.99 -8.60 -11.15
C SER A 11 -25.80 -7.34 -10.77
N ASN A 12 -27.04 -7.54 -10.34
CA ASN A 12 -27.82 -6.43 -9.82
C ASN A 12 -27.19 -5.84 -8.55
N PHE A 13 -26.66 -6.71 -7.69
CA PHE A 13 -25.96 -6.28 -6.47
C PHE A 13 -24.74 -5.43 -6.79
N TYR A 14 -23.90 -5.88 -7.74
CA TYR A 14 -22.73 -5.10 -8.17
C TYR A 14 -23.16 -3.73 -8.70
N TRP A 15 -24.15 -3.68 -9.58
CA TRP A 15 -24.66 -2.43 -10.16
C TRP A 15 -25.16 -1.44 -9.10
N GLU A 16 -26.04 -1.89 -8.19
CA GLU A 16 -26.56 -1.02 -7.13
C GLU A 16 -25.43 -0.38 -6.31
N ARG A 17 -24.38 -1.12 -6.06
CA ARG A 17 -23.22 -0.68 -5.28
C ARG A 17 -22.34 0.33 -6.02
N VAL A 18 -22.15 0.17 -7.34
CA VAL A 18 -21.22 1.00 -8.12
C VAL A 18 -21.90 2.01 -9.04
N SER A 19 -23.22 2.03 -9.10
CA SER A 19 -23.96 2.91 -10.01
C SER A 19 -23.61 4.39 -9.86
N ARG A 20 -23.29 4.82 -8.64
CA ARG A 20 -22.88 6.19 -8.32
C ARG A 20 -21.43 6.52 -8.70
N ASN A 21 -20.65 5.53 -9.10
CA ASN A 21 -19.30 5.77 -9.63
C ASN A 21 -19.35 6.27 -11.08
N ILE A 22 -20.48 6.00 -11.78
CA ILE A 22 -20.64 6.41 -13.18
C ILE A 22 -20.89 7.91 -13.26
N GLY A 23 -20.03 8.57 -14.00
CA GLY A 23 -19.90 10.01 -14.09
C GLY A 23 -18.45 10.39 -13.81
N PRO A 24 -17.95 10.23 -12.57
CA PRO A 24 -16.51 10.30 -12.27
C PRO A 24 -15.65 9.33 -13.08
N ILE A 25 -16.18 8.15 -13.39
CA ILE A 25 -15.57 7.16 -14.30
C ILE A 25 -16.62 6.66 -15.30
N THR A 26 -16.16 6.12 -16.41
CA THR A 26 -17.01 5.51 -17.44
C THR A 26 -17.38 4.07 -17.10
N TYR A 27 -18.38 3.50 -17.77
CA TYR A 27 -18.73 2.07 -17.67
C TYR A 27 -17.55 1.14 -18.00
N GLN A 28 -16.77 1.49 -19.02
CA GLN A 28 -15.61 0.71 -19.43
C GLN A 28 -14.50 0.74 -18.38
N GLU A 29 -14.29 1.88 -17.76
CA GLU A 29 -13.34 2.03 -16.65
C GLU A 29 -13.81 1.26 -15.40
N GLN A 30 -15.09 1.31 -15.08
CA GLN A 30 -15.67 0.51 -13.99
C GLN A 30 -15.48 -0.99 -14.23
N GLU A 31 -15.70 -1.47 -15.45
CA GLU A 31 -15.46 -2.87 -15.81
C GLU A 31 -13.98 -3.22 -15.73
N THR A 32 -13.10 -2.30 -16.12
CA THR A 32 -11.65 -2.45 -15.98
C THR A 32 -11.23 -2.56 -14.52
N ILE A 33 -11.82 -1.77 -13.63
CA ILE A 33 -11.60 -1.86 -12.17
C ILE A 33 -12.09 -3.22 -11.65
N ARG A 34 -13.32 -3.62 -12.02
CA ARG A 34 -13.95 -4.86 -11.55
C ARG A 34 -13.10 -6.08 -11.87
N THR A 35 -12.58 -6.16 -13.07
CA THR A 35 -11.85 -7.34 -13.57
C THR A 35 -10.35 -7.31 -13.24
N SER A 36 -9.80 -6.15 -12.85
CA SER A 36 -8.39 -6.02 -12.49
C SER A 36 -8.08 -6.77 -11.20
N ARG A 37 -6.97 -7.52 -11.21
CA ARG A 37 -6.44 -8.18 -10.01
C ARG A 37 -5.39 -7.31 -9.37
N VAL A 38 -5.63 -6.93 -8.12
CA VAL A 38 -4.71 -6.12 -7.31
C VAL A 38 -4.20 -6.95 -6.13
N ALA A 39 -2.89 -6.90 -5.88
CA ALA A 39 -2.29 -7.48 -4.68
C ALA A 39 -2.02 -6.37 -3.66
N VAL A 40 -2.65 -6.47 -2.49
CA VAL A 40 -2.37 -5.61 -1.33
C VAL A 40 -1.57 -6.44 -0.34
N LEU A 41 -0.29 -6.19 -0.29
CA LEU A 41 0.67 -6.94 0.52
C LEU A 41 0.98 -6.15 1.79
N GLY A 42 0.37 -6.59 2.89
CA GLY A 42 0.21 -5.92 4.17
C GLY A 42 -1.21 -5.33 4.30
N VAL A 43 -2.01 -5.79 5.26
CA VAL A 43 -3.37 -5.26 5.51
C VAL A 43 -3.46 -4.54 6.86
N GLY A 44 -2.37 -3.90 7.25
CA GLY A 44 -2.30 -3.04 8.43
C GLY A 44 -2.92 -1.66 8.22
N GLY A 45 -2.28 -0.62 8.77
CA GLY A 45 -2.80 0.75 8.76
C GLY A 45 -3.01 1.36 7.37
N LEU A 46 -2.12 1.11 6.42
CA LEU A 46 -2.24 1.59 5.05
C LEU A 46 -3.01 0.60 4.17
N GLY A 47 -2.64 -0.67 4.19
CA GLY A 47 -3.20 -1.66 3.27
C GLY A 47 -4.63 -2.08 3.59
N GLY A 48 -5.04 -2.06 4.87
CA GLY A 48 -6.43 -2.37 5.26
C GLY A 48 -7.43 -1.39 4.63
N PRO A 49 -7.31 -0.07 4.88
CA PRO A 49 -8.18 0.93 4.26
C PRO A 49 -8.04 0.98 2.73
N LEU A 50 -6.84 0.74 2.18
CA LEU A 50 -6.66 0.62 0.74
C LEU A 50 -7.49 -0.53 0.15
N ALA A 51 -7.43 -1.72 0.76
CA ALA A 51 -8.22 -2.87 0.31
C ALA A 51 -9.73 -2.59 0.41
N GLU A 52 -10.17 -1.92 1.47
CA GLU A 52 -11.54 -1.44 1.62
C GLU A 52 -11.94 -0.51 0.47
N ASN A 53 -11.16 0.52 0.19
CA ASN A 53 -11.44 1.48 -0.88
C ASN A 53 -11.51 0.80 -2.25
N LEU A 54 -10.62 -0.15 -2.54
CA LEU A 54 -10.64 -0.90 -3.79
C LEU A 54 -11.94 -1.70 -3.94
N VAL A 55 -12.38 -2.40 -2.89
CA VAL A 55 -13.65 -3.13 -2.94
C VAL A 55 -14.82 -2.17 -3.08
N ARG A 56 -14.85 -1.07 -2.34
CA ARG A 56 -15.91 -0.04 -2.47
C ARG A 56 -15.95 0.59 -3.86
N ALA A 57 -14.79 0.80 -4.49
CA ALA A 57 -14.68 1.26 -5.87
C ALA A 57 -15.10 0.20 -6.91
N GLY A 58 -15.38 -1.03 -6.50
CA GLY A 58 -15.87 -2.10 -7.38
C GLY A 58 -14.81 -3.08 -7.86
N CYS A 59 -13.59 -3.06 -7.31
CA CYS A 59 -12.61 -4.10 -7.60
C CYS A 59 -13.06 -5.43 -6.98
N GLN A 60 -13.23 -6.46 -7.82
CA GLN A 60 -13.71 -7.79 -7.38
C GLN A 60 -12.62 -8.86 -7.33
N ASN A 61 -11.34 -8.52 -7.59
CA ASN A 61 -10.27 -9.52 -7.60
C ASN A 61 -9.08 -9.04 -6.77
N LEU A 62 -9.02 -9.46 -5.51
CA LEU A 62 -7.96 -9.08 -4.59
C LEU A 62 -7.10 -10.26 -4.18
N ILE A 63 -5.80 -9.99 -4.06
CA ILE A 63 -4.87 -10.81 -3.29
C ILE A 63 -4.48 -10.01 -2.07
N ILE A 64 -4.61 -10.59 -0.88
CA ILE A 64 -4.18 -9.98 0.37
C ILE A 64 -3.17 -10.86 1.08
N CYS A 65 -2.20 -10.24 1.75
CA CYS A 65 -1.19 -10.95 2.53
C CYS A 65 -0.92 -10.20 3.83
N ASP A 66 -0.93 -10.91 4.95
CA ASP A 66 -0.47 -10.40 6.25
C ASP A 66 -0.23 -11.58 7.20
N PHE A 67 0.84 -11.54 7.98
CA PHE A 67 1.17 -12.60 8.94
C PHE A 67 0.87 -12.24 10.40
N ASP A 68 0.46 -10.98 10.65
CA ASP A 68 0.23 -10.48 11.99
C ASP A 68 -1.17 -10.84 12.54
N VAL A 69 -1.27 -10.66 13.84
CA VAL A 69 -2.54 -10.58 14.58
C VAL A 69 -2.81 -9.14 14.98
N PHE A 70 -4.07 -8.80 15.22
CA PHE A 70 -4.42 -7.49 15.78
C PHE A 70 -4.07 -7.42 17.26
N ASP A 71 -3.50 -6.29 17.67
CA ASP A 71 -3.31 -5.93 19.08
C ASP A 71 -3.99 -4.59 19.41
N GLU A 72 -4.05 -4.24 20.70
CA GLU A 72 -4.72 -3.03 21.15
C GLU A 72 -4.14 -1.75 20.53
N SER A 73 -2.83 -1.69 20.29
CA SER A 73 -2.16 -0.54 19.68
C SER A 73 -2.58 -0.30 18.22
N ASN A 74 -3.23 -1.28 17.60
CA ASN A 74 -3.73 -1.17 16.23
C ASN A 74 -5.08 -0.45 16.14
N LEU A 75 -5.84 -0.42 17.25
CA LEU A 75 -7.16 0.20 17.32
C LEU A 75 -7.15 1.69 16.95
N ASN A 76 -6.02 2.35 17.13
CA ASN A 76 -5.90 3.77 16.82
C ASN A 76 -5.97 4.10 15.32
N ARG A 77 -5.78 3.10 14.40
CA ARG A 77 -5.67 3.40 12.96
C ARG A 77 -6.04 2.28 11.98
N GLN A 78 -6.05 1.01 12.41
CA GLN A 78 -6.32 -0.14 11.54
C GLN A 78 -7.82 -0.47 11.47
N ASN A 79 -8.21 -1.27 10.48
CA ASN A 79 -9.61 -1.71 10.29
C ASN A 79 -9.94 -2.88 11.22
N CYS A 80 -9.96 -2.62 12.52
CA CYS A 80 -10.30 -3.58 13.55
C CYS A 80 -11.08 -2.93 14.67
N THR A 81 -11.73 -3.78 15.45
CA THR A 81 -12.46 -3.43 16.68
C THR A 81 -11.85 -4.19 17.87
N ILE A 82 -12.33 -3.90 19.06
CA ILE A 82 -11.93 -4.62 20.28
C ILE A 82 -12.14 -6.14 20.16
N GLU A 83 -13.19 -6.55 19.43
CA GLU A 83 -13.52 -7.95 19.22
C GLU A 83 -12.51 -8.68 18.33
N ASP A 84 -11.68 -7.94 17.61
CA ASP A 84 -10.70 -8.50 16.65
C ASP A 84 -9.31 -8.68 17.25
N ILE A 85 -9.09 -8.22 18.48
CA ILE A 85 -7.81 -8.37 19.18
C ILE A 85 -7.46 -9.87 19.31
N GLY A 86 -6.21 -10.22 18.98
CA GLY A 86 -5.71 -11.59 18.95
C GLY A 86 -6.08 -12.40 17.70
N LYS A 87 -6.95 -11.89 16.82
CA LYS A 87 -7.28 -12.55 15.56
C LYS A 87 -6.28 -12.18 14.45
N ARG A 88 -6.08 -13.07 13.49
CA ARG A 88 -5.23 -12.79 12.32
C ARG A 88 -5.79 -11.65 11.50
N LYS A 89 -4.96 -10.65 11.19
CA LYS A 89 -5.36 -9.49 10.37
C LYS A 89 -5.99 -9.89 9.04
N ILE A 90 -5.41 -10.88 8.38
CA ILE A 90 -5.88 -11.36 7.07
C ILE A 90 -7.28 -11.99 7.12
N ASP A 91 -7.64 -12.68 8.22
CA ASP A 91 -8.94 -13.32 8.36
C ASP A 91 -10.03 -12.28 8.67
N VAL A 92 -9.72 -11.32 9.54
CA VAL A 92 -10.62 -10.20 9.86
C VAL A 92 -10.87 -9.36 8.62
N MET A 93 -9.81 -9.02 7.87
CA MET A 93 -9.93 -8.23 6.65
C MET A 93 -10.72 -8.95 5.56
N GLU A 94 -10.50 -10.24 5.31
CA GLU A 94 -11.33 -10.98 4.37
C GLU A 94 -12.82 -10.90 4.75
N ASN A 95 -13.14 -11.18 6.01
CA ASN A 95 -14.51 -11.12 6.50
C ASN A 95 -15.11 -9.72 6.37
N PHE A 96 -14.35 -8.69 6.67
CA PHE A 96 -14.76 -7.30 6.54
C PHE A 96 -15.06 -6.93 5.07
N LEU A 97 -14.16 -7.27 4.15
CA LEU A 97 -14.32 -6.98 2.73
C LEU A 97 -15.52 -7.74 2.12
N ARG A 98 -15.75 -9.00 2.53
CA ARG A 98 -16.93 -9.77 2.10
C ARG A 98 -18.25 -9.22 2.63
N LYS A 99 -18.26 -8.50 3.74
CA LYS A 99 -19.45 -7.77 4.22
C LYS A 99 -19.76 -6.53 3.35
N ILE A 100 -18.75 -5.98 2.66
CA ILE A 100 -18.95 -4.88 1.70
C ILE A 100 -19.41 -5.43 0.34
N ASP A 101 -18.74 -6.48 -0.13
CA ASP A 101 -19.04 -7.15 -1.40
C ASP A 101 -18.95 -8.68 -1.22
N PRO A 102 -20.08 -9.39 -1.08
CA PRO A 102 -20.05 -10.85 -0.98
C PRO A 102 -19.59 -11.55 -2.26
N GLU A 103 -19.61 -10.86 -3.41
CA GLU A 103 -19.15 -11.38 -4.72
C GLU A 103 -17.64 -11.19 -4.91
N VAL A 104 -16.93 -10.53 -3.98
CA VAL A 104 -15.49 -10.29 -4.12
C VAL A 104 -14.70 -11.60 -4.07
N ASN A 105 -13.84 -11.78 -5.06
CA ASN A 105 -12.88 -12.88 -5.13
C ASN A 105 -11.59 -12.49 -4.39
N ILE A 106 -11.43 -12.96 -3.16
CA ILE A 106 -10.26 -12.72 -2.34
C ILE A 106 -9.43 -13.98 -2.25
N LYS A 107 -8.15 -13.87 -2.61
CA LYS A 107 -7.14 -14.89 -2.35
C LYS A 107 -6.19 -14.39 -1.28
N LYS A 108 -6.08 -15.12 -0.18
CA LYS A 108 -5.24 -14.71 0.95
C LYS A 108 -4.00 -15.57 1.10
N TYR A 109 -2.93 -14.93 1.53
CA TYR A 109 -1.67 -15.56 1.88
C TYR A 109 -1.21 -15.08 3.25
N PHE A 110 -0.83 -16.01 4.11
CA PHE A 110 -0.31 -15.67 5.43
C PHE A 110 1.09 -15.09 5.35
N LYS A 111 1.92 -15.58 4.44
CA LYS A 111 3.30 -15.14 4.24
C LYS A 111 3.69 -15.28 2.77
N ILE A 112 4.51 -14.35 2.29
CA ILE A 112 5.17 -14.45 0.99
C ILE A 112 6.44 -15.30 1.13
N SER A 113 6.68 -16.13 0.12
CA SER A 113 7.88 -16.99 0.04
C SER A 113 8.21 -17.31 -1.41
N GLU A 114 9.41 -17.83 -1.65
CA GLU A 114 9.83 -18.33 -2.97
C GLU A 114 8.87 -19.40 -3.52
N GLY A 115 8.31 -20.24 -2.63
CA GLY A 115 7.38 -21.31 -3.00
C GLY A 115 6.00 -20.81 -3.47
N ASN A 116 5.57 -19.60 -3.07
CA ASN A 116 4.23 -19.11 -3.40
C ASN A 116 4.19 -17.84 -4.25
N ILE A 117 5.31 -17.15 -4.45
CA ILE A 117 5.35 -15.86 -5.17
C ILE A 117 4.75 -15.94 -6.58
N ASN A 118 4.95 -17.05 -7.29
CA ASN A 118 4.35 -17.28 -8.60
C ASN A 118 2.80 -17.26 -8.53
N SER A 119 2.23 -17.86 -7.50
CA SER A 119 0.78 -17.87 -7.28
C SER A 119 0.25 -16.53 -6.81
N VAL A 120 1.02 -15.80 -6.00
CA VAL A 120 0.69 -14.44 -5.53
C VAL A 120 0.65 -13.46 -6.68
N LEU A 121 1.64 -13.48 -7.57
CA LEU A 121 1.76 -12.50 -8.66
C LEU A 121 1.05 -12.92 -9.96
N LYS A 122 0.43 -14.10 -10.01
CA LYS A 122 -0.26 -14.58 -11.22
C LYS A 122 -1.43 -13.69 -11.62
N GLY A 123 -1.31 -13.02 -12.78
CA GLY A 123 -2.35 -12.16 -13.34
C GLY A 123 -2.59 -10.87 -12.54
N VAL A 124 -1.69 -10.52 -11.63
CA VAL A 124 -1.73 -9.26 -10.89
C VAL A 124 -1.39 -8.11 -11.82
N LYS A 125 -2.21 -7.06 -11.79
CA LYS A 125 -2.04 -5.84 -12.58
C LYS A 125 -1.25 -4.77 -11.83
N VAL A 126 -1.42 -4.72 -10.51
CA VAL A 126 -0.75 -3.77 -9.60
C VAL A 126 -0.46 -4.46 -8.28
N VAL A 127 0.72 -4.22 -7.74
CA VAL A 127 1.07 -4.57 -6.36
C VAL A 127 1.11 -3.29 -5.54
N ALA A 128 0.34 -3.23 -4.46
CA ALA A 128 0.49 -2.26 -3.40
C ALA A 128 1.30 -2.88 -2.25
N LEU A 129 2.50 -2.38 -2.06
CA LEU A 129 3.43 -2.83 -1.03
C LEU A 129 3.21 -1.98 0.22
N THR A 130 2.60 -2.57 1.22
CA THR A 130 2.24 -1.93 2.51
C THR A 130 2.70 -2.75 3.71
N LEU A 131 3.67 -3.65 3.47
CA LEU A 131 4.37 -4.43 4.51
C LEU A 131 5.40 -3.54 5.20
N ASP A 132 5.63 -3.82 6.47
CA ASP A 132 6.73 -3.27 7.28
C ASP A 132 7.92 -4.24 7.44
N ASP A 133 8.09 -5.14 6.48
CA ASP A 133 9.18 -6.12 6.40
C ASP A 133 10.06 -5.85 5.16
N PRO A 134 11.14 -5.05 5.30
CA PRO A 134 12.01 -4.70 4.19
C PRO A 134 12.64 -5.90 3.46
N ALA A 135 12.99 -6.97 4.14
CA ALA A 135 13.55 -8.17 3.51
C ALA A 135 12.56 -8.79 2.51
N THR A 136 11.30 -8.95 2.94
CA THR A 136 10.22 -9.41 2.05
C THR A 136 9.89 -8.37 0.98
N SER A 137 9.97 -7.08 1.30
CA SER A 137 9.74 -6.00 0.34
C SER A 137 10.76 -6.00 -0.80
N ILE A 138 12.04 -6.18 -0.52
CA ILE A 138 13.10 -6.35 -1.52
C ILE A 138 12.79 -7.54 -2.43
N PHE A 139 12.44 -8.69 -1.86
CA PHE A 139 12.10 -9.88 -2.65
C PHE A 139 10.90 -9.64 -3.58
N ILE A 140 9.83 -9.04 -3.06
CA ILE A 140 8.63 -8.69 -3.84
C ILE A 140 8.99 -7.71 -4.96
N ALA A 141 9.79 -6.68 -4.68
CA ALA A 141 10.21 -5.68 -5.65
C ALA A 141 11.00 -6.29 -6.81
N ARG A 142 11.96 -7.19 -6.51
CA ARG A 142 12.71 -7.94 -7.53
C ARG A 142 11.77 -8.77 -8.41
N GLU A 143 10.83 -9.48 -7.81
CA GLU A 143 9.88 -10.34 -8.53
C GLU A 143 8.85 -9.55 -9.33
N CYS A 144 8.42 -8.38 -8.84
CA CYS A 144 7.58 -7.46 -9.60
C CYS A 144 8.31 -6.91 -10.82
N ARG A 145 9.56 -6.43 -10.65
CA ARG A 145 10.39 -5.90 -11.75
C ARG A 145 10.64 -6.96 -12.81
N LYS A 146 11.00 -8.18 -12.41
CA LYS A 146 11.21 -9.32 -13.31
C LYS A 146 9.98 -9.64 -14.17
N ARG A 147 8.78 -9.45 -13.62
CA ARG A 147 7.49 -9.72 -14.29
C ARG A 147 6.86 -8.49 -14.93
N MET A 148 7.54 -7.35 -14.88
CA MET A 148 7.03 -6.06 -15.36
C MET A 148 5.70 -5.63 -14.71
N ILE A 149 5.48 -6.04 -13.46
CA ILE A 149 4.30 -5.66 -12.67
C ILE A 149 4.64 -4.35 -11.94
N PRO A 150 3.88 -3.26 -12.14
CA PRO A 150 4.08 -2.03 -11.40
C PRO A 150 3.75 -2.23 -9.92
N MET A 151 4.64 -1.75 -9.06
CA MET A 151 4.51 -1.80 -7.62
C MET A 151 4.48 -0.37 -7.06
N ILE A 152 3.49 -0.08 -6.23
CA ILE A 152 3.39 1.20 -5.49
C ILE A 152 3.70 0.97 -4.03
N GLU A 153 4.40 1.91 -3.44
CA GLU A 153 4.70 1.96 -2.02
C GLU A 153 4.39 3.34 -1.45
N SER A 154 4.10 3.38 -0.17
CA SER A 154 4.00 4.60 0.63
C SER A 154 4.47 4.33 2.05
N TRP A 155 5.12 5.31 2.64
CA TRP A 155 5.44 5.31 4.05
C TRP A 155 4.47 6.24 4.77
N GLY A 156 3.90 5.78 5.88
CA GLY A 156 2.90 6.53 6.66
C GLY A 156 3.48 7.73 7.42
N VAL A 157 4.16 8.62 6.71
CA VAL A 157 4.67 9.90 7.20
C VAL A 157 3.60 10.98 7.04
N PRO A 158 3.70 12.14 7.75
CA PRO A 158 2.60 13.11 7.81
C PRO A 158 2.28 13.83 6.50
N PHE A 159 2.98 13.54 5.43
CA PHE A 159 2.64 13.96 4.08
C PHE A 159 2.19 12.77 3.26
N LEU A 160 1.38 13.02 2.22
CA LEU A 160 0.93 11.98 1.29
C LEU A 160 2.04 11.66 0.31
N PHE A 161 2.90 10.71 0.67
CA PHE A 161 3.95 10.24 -0.23
C PHE A 161 3.55 8.92 -0.85
N THR A 162 3.58 8.87 -2.18
CA THR A 162 3.49 7.63 -2.95
C THR A 162 4.54 7.64 -4.04
N TRP A 163 5.11 6.50 -4.32
CA TRP A 163 6.00 6.31 -5.47
C TRP A 163 5.88 4.91 -6.05
N TRP A 164 6.19 4.86 -7.34
CA TRP A 164 6.06 3.64 -8.12
C TRP A 164 7.42 3.07 -8.49
N PHE A 165 7.54 1.76 -8.31
CA PHE A 165 8.61 0.95 -8.86
C PHE A 165 8.11 0.22 -10.10
N THR A 166 8.74 0.48 -11.24
CA THR A 166 8.43 -0.09 -12.55
C THR A 166 9.74 -0.47 -13.26
N PRO A 167 9.70 -1.20 -14.37
CA PRO A 167 10.91 -1.42 -15.16
C PRO A 167 11.65 -0.14 -15.59
N ASN A 168 10.91 0.97 -15.71
CA ASN A 168 11.44 2.28 -16.15
C ASN A 168 11.86 3.20 -14.99
N SER A 169 11.63 2.80 -13.74
CA SER A 169 12.12 3.54 -12.57
C SER A 169 13.48 3.03 -12.12
N VAL A 170 14.11 3.72 -11.17
CA VAL A 170 15.16 3.10 -10.37
C VAL A 170 14.58 1.85 -9.68
N ASP A 171 15.39 0.82 -9.48
CA ASP A 171 14.96 -0.35 -8.71
C ASP A 171 14.92 -0.05 -7.20
N TYR A 172 14.31 -0.95 -6.46
CA TYR A 172 14.06 -0.78 -5.04
C TYR A 172 15.36 -0.63 -4.24
N GLU A 173 16.35 -1.46 -4.51
CA GLU A 173 17.60 -1.49 -3.76
C GLU A 173 18.44 -0.25 -4.05
N ASN A 174 18.58 0.15 -5.30
CA ASN A 174 19.25 1.40 -5.66
C ASN A 174 18.51 2.64 -5.09
N CYS A 175 17.18 2.62 -5.10
CA CYS A 175 16.39 3.70 -4.53
C CYS A 175 16.71 3.94 -3.05
N TYR A 176 16.91 2.87 -2.30
CA TYR A 176 17.24 2.93 -0.87
C TYR A 176 18.74 2.87 -0.58
N GLY A 177 19.61 2.75 -1.61
CA GLY A 177 21.06 2.65 -1.45
C GLY A 177 21.49 1.39 -0.71
N LEU A 178 20.82 0.27 -0.97
CA LEU A 178 21.09 -1.00 -0.32
C LEU A 178 22.11 -1.82 -1.12
N ASP A 179 23.06 -2.44 -0.43
CA ASP A 179 24.00 -3.40 -1.01
C ASP A 179 23.53 -4.84 -0.73
N THR A 180 22.37 -5.20 -1.30
CA THR A 180 21.70 -6.48 -1.02
C THR A 180 21.56 -7.39 -2.24
N TYR A 181 22.02 -6.95 -3.40
CA TYR A 181 21.82 -7.65 -4.69
C TYR A 181 22.34 -9.08 -4.74
N HIS A 182 23.40 -9.37 -4.01
CA HIS A 182 24.04 -10.69 -3.98
C HIS A 182 23.37 -11.67 -3.01
N TYR A 183 22.44 -11.22 -2.19
CA TYR A 183 21.69 -12.10 -1.28
C TYR A 183 20.41 -12.59 -1.92
N ASN A 184 20.11 -13.89 -1.76
CA ASN A 184 18.81 -14.45 -2.08
C ASN A 184 17.78 -14.12 -0.95
N TYR A 185 16.51 -14.49 -1.17
CA TYR A 185 15.45 -14.16 -0.20
C TYR A 185 15.67 -14.84 1.16
N SER A 186 16.13 -16.09 1.16
CA SER A 186 16.38 -16.82 2.43
C SER A 186 17.48 -16.14 3.26
N GLU A 187 18.54 -15.69 2.59
CA GLU A 187 19.63 -14.95 3.23
C GLU A 187 19.13 -13.59 3.76
N LEU A 188 18.39 -12.82 2.96
CA LEU A 188 17.78 -11.57 3.40
C LEU A 188 16.85 -11.75 4.60
N ALA A 189 16.05 -12.83 4.61
CA ALA A 189 15.15 -13.12 5.71
C ALA A 189 15.90 -13.47 7.00
N ASN A 190 17.07 -14.12 6.89
CA ASN A 190 17.94 -14.40 8.03
C ASN A 190 18.65 -13.14 8.56
N MET A 191 18.90 -12.16 7.69
CA MET A 191 19.51 -10.85 8.01
C MET A 191 18.44 -9.77 8.24
N LYS A 192 17.24 -10.13 8.62
CA LYS A 192 16.09 -9.21 8.68
C LYS A 192 16.36 -7.94 9.48
N LYS A 193 17.04 -8.03 10.63
CA LYS A 193 17.33 -6.87 11.49
C LYS A 193 18.27 -5.89 10.81
N GLU A 194 19.33 -6.39 10.18
CA GLU A 194 20.35 -5.62 9.47
C GLU A 194 19.73 -4.94 8.24
N VAL A 195 18.92 -5.68 7.47
CA VAL A 195 18.22 -5.17 6.29
C VAL A 195 17.22 -4.08 6.69
N ASN A 196 16.43 -4.32 7.73
CA ASN A 196 15.48 -3.33 8.23
C ASN A 196 16.21 -2.06 8.68
N PHE A 197 17.27 -2.21 9.44
CA PHE A 197 18.09 -1.09 9.89
C PHE A 197 18.65 -0.30 8.69
N ALA A 198 19.20 -0.98 7.70
CA ALA A 198 19.74 -0.33 6.49
C ALA A 198 18.68 0.47 5.72
N VAL A 199 17.48 -0.10 5.52
CA VAL A 199 16.37 0.61 4.86
C VAL A 199 15.93 1.83 5.65
N TYR A 200 15.76 1.71 6.96
CA TYR A 200 15.36 2.83 7.80
C TYR A 200 16.42 3.94 7.81
N GLN A 201 17.69 3.58 7.89
CA GLN A 201 18.80 4.54 7.84
C GLN A 201 18.89 5.26 6.48
N ALA A 202 18.53 4.59 5.40
CA ALA A 202 18.50 5.21 4.08
C ALA A 202 17.31 6.16 3.89
N LEU A 203 16.13 5.76 4.37
CA LEU A 203 14.86 6.47 4.12
C LEU A 203 14.59 7.59 5.11
N LEU A 204 14.63 7.29 6.40
CA LEU A 204 14.13 8.22 7.43
C LEU A 204 14.85 9.58 7.42
N PRO A 205 16.20 9.67 7.33
CA PRO A 205 16.86 10.96 7.29
C PRO A 205 16.44 11.83 6.11
N LYS A 206 16.12 11.23 4.97
CA LYS A 206 15.70 11.96 3.76
C LYS A 206 14.26 12.46 3.88
N VAL A 207 13.37 11.63 4.38
CA VAL A 207 11.96 12.00 4.61
C VAL A 207 11.87 13.09 5.70
N PHE A 208 12.59 12.94 6.80
CA PHE A 208 12.54 13.90 7.90
C PHE A 208 13.28 15.22 7.64
N ARG A 209 14.14 15.28 6.62
CA ARG A 209 14.72 16.54 6.13
C ARG A 209 13.75 17.36 5.29
N MET A 210 12.64 16.78 4.85
CA MET A 210 11.65 17.53 4.10
C MET A 210 11.01 18.59 5.00
N PRO A 211 10.80 19.82 4.47
CA PRO A 211 10.29 20.94 5.26
C PRO A 211 8.98 20.60 5.98
N GLY A 212 8.93 20.82 7.27
CA GLY A 212 7.74 20.63 8.10
C GLY A 212 7.42 19.19 8.52
N VAL A 213 8.20 18.18 8.09
CA VAL A 213 7.96 16.78 8.50
C VAL A 213 8.38 16.58 9.95
N ARG A 214 9.61 17.00 10.31
CA ARG A 214 10.14 16.84 11.66
C ARG A 214 9.25 17.53 12.69
N GLU A 215 8.88 18.76 12.46
CA GLU A 215 8.05 19.58 13.37
C GLU A 215 6.68 18.95 13.62
N LYS A 216 6.16 18.17 12.66
CA LYS A 216 4.89 17.46 12.83
C LYS A 216 5.03 16.19 13.67
N TYR A 217 6.21 15.58 13.69
CA TYR A 217 6.50 14.43 14.54
C TYR A 217 6.96 14.82 15.94
N ASP A 218 7.52 16.02 16.10
CA ASP A 218 8.08 16.50 17.36
C ASP A 218 7.20 17.54 18.06
N ARG A 219 5.89 17.47 17.84
CA ARG A 219 4.93 18.34 18.53
C ARG A 219 4.89 18.06 20.04
N GLU A 220 5.12 16.82 20.44
CA GLU A 220 5.49 16.47 21.80
C GLU A 220 7.02 16.46 21.84
N PRO A 221 7.65 17.38 22.59
CA PRO A 221 9.09 17.54 22.59
C PRO A 221 9.84 16.24 22.93
N GLY A 222 10.80 15.88 22.09
CA GLY A 222 11.62 14.67 22.24
C GLY A 222 11.01 13.39 21.66
N ALA A 223 9.75 13.42 21.20
CA ALA A 223 9.11 12.23 20.62
C ALA A 223 9.80 11.75 19.34
N PHE A 224 10.33 12.69 18.56
CA PHE A 224 11.06 12.38 17.34
C PHE A 224 12.38 11.64 17.65
N GLU A 225 13.18 12.15 18.57
CA GLU A 225 14.45 11.54 18.97
C GLU A 225 14.25 10.14 19.58
N MET A 226 13.25 9.98 20.44
CA MET A 226 12.90 8.69 21.04
C MET A 226 12.46 7.65 19.98
N MET A 227 11.73 8.09 18.94
CA MET A 227 11.36 7.24 17.82
C MET A 227 12.59 6.86 16.98
N MET A 228 13.48 7.81 16.71
CA MET A 228 14.70 7.58 15.93
C MET A 228 15.70 6.68 16.64
N SER A 229 15.77 6.75 17.97
CA SER A 229 16.60 5.86 18.80
C SER A 229 16.01 4.45 18.96
N GLY A 230 14.75 4.26 18.61
CA GLY A 230 14.03 3.00 18.80
C GLY A 230 13.51 2.80 20.23
N GLU A 231 13.61 3.82 21.11
CA GLU A 231 13.07 3.79 22.47
C GLU A 231 11.54 3.67 22.44
N ILE A 232 10.91 4.34 21.50
CA ILE A 232 9.48 4.19 21.20
C ILE A 232 9.26 3.71 19.76
N GLY A 233 8.20 2.92 19.53
CA GLY A 233 7.83 2.45 18.20
C GLY A 233 7.42 3.60 17.26
N ALA A 234 7.37 3.31 15.96
CA ALA A 234 6.91 4.27 14.96
C ALA A 234 5.53 4.84 15.32
N ARG A 235 5.43 6.17 15.27
CA ARG A 235 4.20 6.89 15.62
C ARG A 235 3.30 7.04 14.41
N SER A 236 2.02 6.80 14.63
CA SER A 236 1.00 6.94 13.59
C SER A 236 -0.29 7.48 14.18
N PHE A 237 -0.97 8.30 13.40
CA PHE A 237 -2.21 8.97 13.77
C PHE A 237 -3.28 8.67 12.71
N ALA A 238 -4.47 8.23 13.12
CA ALA A 238 -5.47 7.73 12.20
C ALA A 238 -5.76 8.65 11.00
N PRO A 239 -5.99 9.97 11.16
CA PRO A 239 -6.22 10.86 10.01
C PRO A 239 -5.09 10.83 9.00
N TYR A 240 -3.82 10.79 9.43
CA TYR A 240 -2.66 10.75 8.54
C TYR A 240 -2.57 9.44 7.77
N VAL A 241 -2.80 8.33 8.48
CA VAL A 241 -2.77 7.00 7.88
C VAL A 241 -3.91 6.82 6.89
N ARG A 242 -5.13 7.27 7.26
CA ARG A 242 -6.32 7.15 6.41
C ARG A 242 -6.20 7.97 5.13
N ILE A 243 -5.84 9.24 5.21
CA ILE A 243 -5.70 10.09 4.03
C ILE A 243 -4.57 9.59 3.10
N THR A 244 -3.48 9.03 3.66
CA THR A 244 -2.43 8.39 2.86
C THR A 244 -2.94 7.15 2.14
N SER A 245 -3.72 6.32 2.82
CA SER A 245 -4.33 5.13 2.24
C SER A 245 -5.36 5.47 1.16
N ASP A 246 -6.16 6.52 1.37
CA ASP A 246 -7.11 7.03 0.37
C ASP A 246 -6.37 7.51 -0.88
N PHE A 247 -5.26 8.23 -0.70
CA PHE A 247 -4.42 8.68 -1.81
C PHE A 247 -3.76 7.49 -2.55
N LEU A 248 -3.28 6.48 -1.82
CA LEU A 248 -2.82 5.23 -2.42
C LEU A 248 -3.90 4.58 -3.29
N SER A 249 -5.15 4.55 -2.84
CA SER A 249 -6.25 3.95 -3.61
C SER A 249 -6.53 4.72 -4.90
N VAL A 250 -6.44 6.05 -4.87
CA VAL A 250 -6.51 6.90 -6.06
C VAL A 250 -5.39 6.57 -7.04
N ASP A 251 -4.16 6.45 -6.55
CA ASP A 251 -3.01 6.11 -7.39
C ASP A 251 -3.11 4.69 -7.98
N VAL A 252 -3.51 3.70 -7.18
CA VAL A 252 -3.73 2.32 -7.67
C VAL A 252 -4.78 2.30 -8.78
N ILE A 253 -5.89 3.00 -8.60
CA ILE A 253 -6.99 3.04 -9.59
C ILE A 253 -6.57 3.86 -10.81
N PHE A 254 -6.25 5.14 -10.65
CA PHE A 254 -6.08 6.05 -11.78
C PHE A 254 -4.73 5.91 -12.49
N SER A 255 -3.65 5.63 -11.75
CA SER A 255 -2.32 5.41 -12.36
C SER A 255 -2.09 3.94 -12.69
N GLY A 256 -2.38 3.05 -11.75
CA GLY A 256 -2.08 1.63 -11.86
C GLY A 256 -3.03 0.87 -12.78
N ILE A 257 -4.32 1.02 -12.62
CA ILE A 257 -5.36 0.25 -13.33
C ILE A 257 -5.78 0.96 -14.61
N LEU A 258 -6.25 2.20 -14.51
CA LEU A 258 -6.88 2.94 -15.63
C LEU A 258 -5.90 3.65 -16.53
N LYS A 259 -4.68 3.94 -16.06
CA LYS A 259 -3.64 4.70 -16.78
C LYS A 259 -4.06 6.13 -17.15
N LEU A 260 -4.95 6.74 -16.36
CA LEU A 260 -5.44 8.11 -16.56
C LEU A 260 -4.55 9.16 -15.89
N LYS A 261 -3.72 8.76 -14.94
CA LYS A 261 -2.81 9.64 -14.20
C LYS A 261 -1.37 9.10 -14.36
N PRO A 262 -0.37 9.95 -14.60
CA PRO A 262 1.03 9.52 -14.60
C PRO A 262 1.45 8.92 -13.26
N MET A 263 2.25 7.87 -13.29
CA MET A 263 2.90 7.31 -12.11
C MET A 263 4.01 8.25 -11.64
N ASN A 264 4.05 8.56 -10.35
CA ASN A 264 5.22 9.20 -9.74
C ASN A 264 6.31 8.13 -9.53
N LEU A 265 7.29 8.11 -10.42
CA LEU A 265 8.31 7.05 -10.42
C LEU A 265 9.39 7.30 -9.35
N ALA A 266 9.78 6.24 -8.63
CA ALA A 266 10.96 6.27 -7.79
C ALA A 266 12.19 6.68 -8.63
N PRO A 267 13.11 7.49 -8.10
CA PRO A 267 13.27 7.91 -6.70
C PRO A 267 12.55 9.23 -6.35
N ASN A 268 11.65 9.74 -7.19
CA ASN A 268 10.99 11.02 -6.95
C ASN A 268 9.94 10.85 -5.83
N LEU A 269 10.05 11.65 -4.79
CA LEU A 269 9.08 11.77 -3.72
C LEU A 269 8.21 13.00 -3.98
N LYS A 270 6.92 12.78 -4.21
CA LYS A 270 5.92 13.85 -4.22
C LYS A 270 5.05 13.70 -3.01
N GLY A 271 5.03 14.73 -2.18
CA GLY A 271 4.21 14.77 -0.99
C GLY A 271 3.25 15.94 -1.01
N PHE A 272 2.12 15.79 -0.37
CA PHE A 272 1.14 16.85 -0.18
C PHE A 272 1.00 17.13 1.31
N ASP A 273 1.42 18.33 1.73
CA ASP A 273 1.16 18.84 3.06
C ASP A 273 -0.29 19.34 3.14
N TYR A 274 -1.17 18.50 3.65
CA TYR A 274 -2.59 18.80 3.78
C TYR A 274 -2.91 19.81 4.92
N ILE A 275 -1.94 20.16 5.76
CA ILE A 275 -2.09 21.25 6.75
C ILE A 275 -1.80 22.59 6.09
N GLN A 276 -0.71 22.70 5.33
CA GLN A 276 -0.34 23.90 4.62
C GLN A 276 -0.89 23.99 3.21
N MET A 277 -1.54 22.91 2.71
CA MET A 277 -2.08 22.79 1.35
C MET A 277 -0.98 23.01 0.28
N LYS A 278 0.20 22.43 0.49
CA LYS A 278 1.36 22.60 -0.39
C LYS A 278 1.85 21.27 -0.92
N VAL A 279 2.27 21.27 -2.17
CA VAL A 279 2.99 20.14 -2.77
C VAL A 279 4.49 20.31 -2.47
N HIS A 280 5.12 19.22 -2.08
CA HIS A 280 6.55 19.10 -1.91
C HIS A 280 7.10 18.07 -2.88
N ASP A 281 8.14 18.44 -3.61
CA ASP A 281 8.91 17.57 -4.48
C ASP A 281 10.31 17.35 -3.88
N SER A 282 10.77 16.12 -3.87
CA SER A 282 12.11 15.73 -3.44
C SER A 282 12.59 14.51 -4.21
N VAL A 283 13.86 14.16 -4.07
CA VAL A 283 14.45 12.96 -4.66
C VAL A 283 15.10 12.14 -3.54
N LEU A 284 14.81 10.84 -3.50
CA LEU A 284 15.34 9.96 -2.46
C LEU A 284 16.85 9.70 -2.64
N ILE A 285 17.33 9.64 -3.87
CA ILE A 285 18.75 9.51 -4.22
C ILE A 285 19.33 10.90 -4.43
N ASN A 286 20.49 11.19 -3.84
CA ASN A 286 21.26 12.40 -4.12
C ASN A 286 22.06 12.24 -5.39
#